data_75e2d1345a2dac22667336ddb8b23f1b
#
_entry.id   75e2d1345a2dac22667336ddb8b23f1b
#
_cell.length_a   1.000
_cell.length_b   1.000
_cell.length_c   1.000
_cell.angle_alpha   90.00
_cell.angle_beta   90.00
_cell.angle_gamma   90.00
#
_symmetry.space_group_name_H-M   'P 1'
#
loop_
_entity.id
_entity.type
_entity.pdbx_description
1 polymer ?
#
loop_
_entity_poly.entity_id
_entity_poly.type
_entity_poly.pdbx_seq_one_letter_code
_entity_poly.pdbx_strand_id
1 'polypeptide(L)'
;MVHAPVGKVFAFHERDDALPRLSPPFPPVRVVARTGGIHPGAEVDLRIGPVRWLARHTAYERDRLFVDEQIEGPFARWTHRHEFEAVDGATTRLTDRVSFALPGGRLVNALFGSAVAWSLVPMFRHRHRATRTACEEPRAPARPGTS
;
A
#
# COMPACT_ATOMS: atom_id res chain seq x y z
N MET A 1 5.49 -1.71 -12.06
CA MET A 1 4.98 -2.88 -12.79
C MET A 1 5.24 -4.12 -11.95
N VAL A 2 4.29 -5.05 -11.94
CA VAL A 2 4.35 -6.37 -11.28
C VAL A 2 4.09 -7.42 -12.37
N HIS A 3 4.99 -8.37 -12.57
CA HIS A 3 4.87 -9.42 -13.58
C HIS A 3 4.02 -10.59 -13.04
N ALA A 4 2.74 -10.30 -12.86
CA ALA A 4 1.71 -11.24 -12.44
C ALA A 4 0.33 -10.74 -12.89
N PRO A 5 -0.66 -11.65 -13.11
CA PRO A 5 -2.03 -11.28 -13.41
C PRO A 5 -2.66 -10.39 -12.34
N VAL A 6 -3.53 -9.46 -12.74
CA VAL A 6 -4.14 -8.47 -11.81
C VAL A 6 -4.88 -9.13 -10.65
N GLY A 7 -5.61 -10.21 -10.89
CA GLY A 7 -6.30 -10.95 -9.82
C GLY A 7 -5.33 -11.55 -8.78
N LYS A 8 -4.13 -12.02 -9.20
CA LYS A 8 -3.10 -12.50 -8.27
C LYS A 8 -2.53 -11.38 -7.41
N VAL A 9 -2.26 -10.23 -8.03
CA VAL A 9 -1.72 -9.05 -7.33
C VAL A 9 -2.76 -8.47 -6.38
N PHE A 10 -4.01 -8.36 -6.80
CA PHE A 10 -5.11 -7.86 -5.98
C PHE A 10 -5.39 -8.79 -4.78
N ALA A 11 -5.52 -10.11 -5.04
CA ALA A 11 -5.75 -11.11 -4.00
C ALA A 11 -4.63 -11.14 -2.94
N PHE A 12 -3.38 -10.82 -3.30
CA PHE A 12 -2.31 -10.65 -2.32
C PHE A 12 -2.62 -9.54 -1.32
N HIS A 13 -3.21 -8.41 -1.76
CA HIS A 13 -3.56 -7.29 -0.88
C HIS A 13 -4.79 -7.58 0.00
N GLU A 14 -5.66 -8.51 -0.41
CA GLU A 14 -6.80 -8.96 0.39
C GLU A 14 -6.41 -9.87 1.56
N ARG A 15 -5.21 -10.44 1.54
CA ARG A 15 -4.76 -11.40 2.56
C ARG A 15 -4.63 -10.75 3.93
N ASP A 16 -4.87 -11.55 4.95
CA ASP A 16 -4.70 -11.13 6.35
C ASP A 16 -3.25 -10.76 6.71
N ASP A 17 -2.28 -11.39 6.06
CA ASP A 17 -0.85 -11.15 6.26
C ASP A 17 -0.26 -10.12 5.28
N ALA A 18 -1.08 -9.49 4.40
CA ALA A 18 -0.59 -8.54 3.41
C ALA A 18 0.07 -7.33 4.07
N LEU A 19 -0.62 -6.69 5.01
CA LEU A 19 -0.13 -5.46 5.65
C LEU A 19 1.20 -5.63 6.38
N PRO A 20 1.41 -6.68 7.23
CA PRO A 20 2.73 -6.97 7.77
C PRO A 20 3.82 -7.16 6.71
N ARG A 21 3.52 -7.87 5.63
CA ARG A 21 4.47 -8.10 4.52
C ARG A 21 4.82 -6.85 3.74
N LEU A 22 3.85 -5.94 3.59
CA LEU A 22 4.01 -4.66 2.90
C LEU A 22 4.68 -3.59 3.76
N SER A 23 4.78 -3.83 5.07
CA SER A 23 5.36 -2.86 6.00
C SER A 23 6.88 -2.97 6.02
N PRO A 24 7.61 -1.84 5.96
CA PRO A 24 9.05 -1.85 6.11
C PRO A 24 9.46 -2.30 7.54
N PRO A 25 10.67 -2.83 7.72
CA PRO A 25 11.14 -3.27 9.04
C PRO A 25 11.27 -2.11 10.04
N PHE A 26 11.40 -0.88 9.55
CA PHE A 26 11.50 0.32 10.38
C PHE A 26 10.78 1.53 9.73
N PRO A 27 9.96 2.27 10.48
CA PRO A 27 9.51 1.97 11.85
C PRO A 27 8.64 0.72 11.89
N PRO A 28 8.67 -0.06 12.99
CA PRO A 28 7.90 -1.29 13.09
C PRO A 28 6.39 -0.97 13.06
N VAL A 29 5.65 -1.71 12.24
CA VAL A 29 4.19 -1.64 12.16
C VAL A 29 3.60 -2.86 12.84
N ARG A 30 2.69 -2.63 13.80
CA ARG A 30 1.95 -3.67 14.49
C ARG A 30 0.45 -3.49 14.24
N VAL A 31 -0.19 -4.52 13.74
CA VAL A 31 -1.65 -4.58 13.66
C VAL A 31 -2.19 -4.88 15.07
N VAL A 32 -2.98 -3.98 15.61
CA VAL A 32 -3.61 -4.11 16.94
C VAL A 32 -4.97 -4.79 16.81
N ALA A 33 -5.77 -4.33 15.85
CA ALA A 33 -7.08 -4.88 15.54
C ALA A 33 -7.42 -4.64 14.07
N ARG A 34 -8.31 -5.46 13.52
CA ARG A 34 -8.85 -5.28 12.17
C ARG A 34 -10.22 -5.93 12.06
N THR A 35 -11.05 -5.38 11.16
CA THR A 35 -12.37 -5.90 10.83
C THR A 35 -12.55 -5.90 9.31
N GLY A 36 -13.24 -6.88 8.77
CA GLY A 36 -13.82 -6.85 7.42
C GLY A 36 -12.84 -6.80 6.22
N GLY A 37 -11.58 -7.12 6.38
CA GLY A 37 -10.62 -7.14 5.26
C GLY A 37 -10.35 -5.74 4.68
N ILE A 38 -10.53 -5.56 3.35
CA ILE A 38 -10.34 -4.28 2.64
C ILE A 38 -11.65 -3.73 2.05
N HIS A 39 -12.80 -4.26 2.45
CA HIS A 39 -14.11 -3.79 1.99
C HIS A 39 -14.53 -2.50 2.68
N PRO A 40 -15.43 -1.69 2.06
CA PRO A 40 -15.93 -0.46 2.66
C PRO A 40 -16.50 -0.69 4.06
N GLY A 41 -16.10 0.17 5.01
CA GLY A 41 -16.45 0.06 6.42
C GLY A 41 -15.48 -0.79 7.25
N ALA A 42 -14.61 -1.58 6.63
CA ALA A 42 -13.55 -2.31 7.33
C ALA A 42 -12.53 -1.34 7.94
N GLU A 43 -12.09 -1.65 9.16
CA GLU A 43 -11.12 -0.83 9.90
C GLU A 43 -9.86 -1.62 10.22
N VAL A 44 -8.74 -0.90 10.28
CA VAL A 44 -7.47 -1.43 10.77
C VAL A 44 -6.88 -0.44 11.77
N ASP A 45 -6.61 -0.92 12.99
CA ASP A 45 -5.91 -0.19 14.05
C ASP A 45 -4.45 -0.64 14.09
N LEU A 46 -3.55 0.31 13.88
CA LEU A 46 -2.11 0.09 13.78
C LEU A 46 -1.35 0.87 14.84
N ARG A 47 -0.20 0.32 15.23
CA ARG A 47 0.87 1.06 15.87
C ARG A 47 2.06 1.15 14.93
N ILE A 48 2.51 2.36 14.65
CA ILE A 48 3.70 2.66 13.84
C ILE A 48 4.71 3.32 14.77
N GLY A 49 5.61 2.51 15.34
CA GLY A 49 6.39 2.96 16.49
C GLY A 49 5.47 3.42 17.65
N PRO A 50 5.61 4.66 18.15
CA PRO A 50 4.75 5.21 19.21
C PRO A 50 3.39 5.73 18.69
N VAL A 51 3.22 5.89 17.36
CA VAL A 51 2.06 6.54 16.77
C VAL A 51 0.93 5.54 16.58
N ARG A 52 -0.28 5.88 17.03
CA ARG A 52 -1.51 5.15 16.68
C ARG A 52 -2.00 5.62 15.31
N TRP A 53 -2.47 4.67 14.52
CA TRP A 53 -3.06 4.90 13.21
C TRP A 53 -4.31 4.04 13.06
N LEU A 54 -5.48 4.68 13.03
CA LEU A 54 -6.74 4.02 12.70
C LEU A 54 -7.14 4.40 11.29
N ALA A 55 -7.29 3.44 10.41
CA ALA A 55 -7.75 3.63 9.05
C ALA A 55 -9.05 2.86 8.80
N ARG A 56 -9.88 3.40 7.89
CA ARG A 56 -11.12 2.78 7.41
C ARG A 56 -11.07 2.70 5.89
N HIS A 57 -11.46 1.55 5.36
CA HIS A 57 -11.65 1.38 3.91
C HIS A 57 -12.96 2.05 3.49
N THR A 58 -12.90 2.87 2.43
CA THR A 58 -14.03 3.69 1.95
C THR A 58 -14.50 3.31 0.56
N ALA A 59 -13.66 2.63 -0.24
CA ALA A 59 -14.03 2.13 -1.55
C ALA A 59 -13.34 0.80 -1.85
N TYR A 60 -14.02 -0.03 -2.63
CA TYR A 60 -13.51 -1.32 -3.10
C TYR A 60 -14.13 -1.65 -4.46
N GLU A 61 -13.30 -2.00 -5.41
CA GLU A 61 -13.69 -2.54 -6.70
C GLU A 61 -12.70 -3.66 -7.05
N ARG A 62 -13.20 -4.89 -7.09
CA ARG A 62 -12.37 -6.09 -7.26
C ARG A 62 -11.47 -5.98 -8.48
N ASP A 63 -10.20 -6.37 -8.31
CA ASP A 63 -9.16 -6.34 -9.35
C ASP A 63 -8.86 -4.94 -9.93
N ARG A 64 -9.43 -3.87 -9.35
CA ARG A 64 -9.23 -2.49 -9.82
C ARG A 64 -8.74 -1.52 -8.78
N LEU A 65 -9.42 -1.43 -7.64
CA LEU A 65 -9.02 -0.47 -6.60
C LEU A 65 -9.57 -0.81 -5.22
N PHE A 66 -8.89 -0.29 -4.21
CA PHE A 66 -9.46 -0.02 -2.90
C PHE A 66 -8.86 1.26 -2.33
N VAL A 67 -9.58 1.87 -1.40
CA VAL A 67 -9.20 3.16 -0.79
C VAL A 67 -9.31 3.02 0.71
N ASP A 68 -8.31 3.53 1.44
CA ASP A 68 -8.35 3.70 2.88
C ASP A 68 -8.15 5.16 3.28
N GLU A 69 -8.78 5.55 4.38
CA GLU A 69 -8.70 6.88 4.96
C GLU A 69 -8.32 6.80 6.42
N GLN A 70 -7.47 7.70 6.87
CA GLN A 70 -7.15 7.83 8.29
C GLN A 70 -8.34 8.40 9.04
N ILE A 71 -8.77 7.70 10.10
CA ILE A 71 -9.75 8.17 11.07
C ILE A 71 -9.05 8.84 12.26
N GLU A 72 -7.99 8.21 12.77
CA GLU A 72 -7.11 8.76 13.79
C GLU A 72 -5.65 8.56 13.36
N GLY A 73 -4.82 9.57 13.58
CA GLY A 73 -3.40 9.50 13.24
C GLY A 73 -2.73 10.86 13.17
N PRO A 74 -1.51 10.93 12.66
CA PRO A 74 -0.69 12.15 12.70
C PRO A 74 -1.07 13.21 11.66
N PHE A 75 -1.89 12.86 10.67
CA PHE A 75 -2.32 13.79 9.63
C PHE A 75 -3.65 14.44 9.96
N ALA A 76 -3.90 15.68 9.51
CA ALA A 76 -5.21 16.28 9.56
C ALA A 76 -6.20 15.62 8.57
N ARG A 77 -5.65 15.09 7.48
CA ARG A 77 -6.36 14.25 6.51
C ARG A 77 -5.36 13.34 5.83
N TRP A 78 -5.79 12.11 5.55
CA TRP A 78 -5.06 11.15 4.74
C TRP A 78 -6.04 10.26 3.99
N THR A 79 -5.85 10.15 2.69
CA THR A 79 -6.55 9.21 1.81
C THR A 79 -5.51 8.49 0.98
N HIS A 80 -5.55 7.17 0.99
CA HIS A 80 -4.67 6.33 0.21
C HIS A 80 -5.48 5.46 -0.75
N ARG A 81 -5.25 5.63 -2.03
CA ARG A 81 -5.91 4.92 -3.10
C ARG A 81 -4.93 3.96 -3.76
N HIS A 82 -5.24 2.69 -3.75
CA HIS A 82 -4.54 1.63 -4.45
C HIS A 82 -5.25 1.34 -5.76
N GLU A 83 -4.54 1.44 -6.88
CA GLU A 83 -5.09 1.19 -8.21
C GLU A 83 -4.34 0.04 -8.87
N PHE A 84 -5.10 -0.87 -9.46
CA PHE A 84 -4.62 -2.06 -10.15
C PHE A 84 -5.15 -2.03 -11.58
N GLU A 85 -4.24 -2.07 -12.54
CA GLU A 85 -4.57 -2.05 -13.96
C GLU A 85 -3.91 -3.25 -14.65
N ALA A 86 -4.68 -4.10 -15.28
CA ALA A 86 -4.15 -5.15 -16.14
C ALA A 86 -3.55 -4.50 -17.39
N VAL A 87 -2.24 -4.60 -17.57
CA VAL A 87 -1.54 -4.15 -18.78
C VAL A 87 -1.70 -5.19 -19.87
N ASP A 88 -1.59 -6.45 -19.46
CA ASP A 88 -1.82 -7.66 -20.25
C ASP A 88 -2.23 -8.81 -19.33
N GLY A 89 -2.37 -10.02 -19.86
CA GLY A 89 -2.77 -11.20 -19.06
C GLY A 89 -1.76 -11.63 -17.98
N ALA A 90 -0.54 -11.11 -18.01
CA ALA A 90 0.56 -11.52 -17.13
C ALA A 90 1.23 -10.34 -16.40
N THR A 91 0.77 -9.11 -16.61
CA THR A 91 1.42 -7.91 -16.08
C THR A 91 0.40 -6.93 -15.52
N THR A 92 0.64 -6.49 -14.30
CA THR A 92 -0.19 -5.50 -13.59
C THR A 92 0.58 -4.21 -13.35
N ARG A 93 -0.07 -3.08 -13.62
CA ARG A 93 0.35 -1.78 -13.12
C ARG A 93 -0.29 -1.53 -11.77
N LEU A 94 0.51 -1.50 -10.71
CA LEU A 94 0.10 -1.09 -9.37
C LEU A 94 0.50 0.36 -9.15
N THR A 95 -0.46 1.20 -8.78
CA THR A 95 -0.27 2.62 -8.49
C THR A 95 -0.84 2.96 -7.12
N ASP A 96 -0.03 3.55 -6.26
CA ASP A 96 -0.46 4.13 -4.99
C ASP A 96 -0.59 5.65 -5.14
N ARG A 97 -1.77 6.19 -4.81
CA ARG A 97 -2.02 7.63 -4.78
C ARG A 97 -2.35 8.06 -3.36
N VAL A 98 -1.52 8.91 -2.80
CA VAL A 98 -1.71 9.46 -1.45
C VAL A 98 -2.04 10.93 -1.53
N SER A 99 -3.13 11.31 -0.88
CA SER A 99 -3.51 12.70 -0.63
C SER A 99 -3.52 12.92 0.87
N PHE A 100 -2.81 13.93 1.36
CA PHE A 100 -2.75 14.22 2.79
C PHE A 100 -2.75 15.72 3.09
N ALA A 101 -3.08 16.06 4.33
CA ALA A 101 -2.91 17.39 4.89
C ALA A 101 -2.24 17.28 6.27
N LEU A 102 -1.28 18.16 6.52
CA LEU A 102 -0.62 18.25 7.83
C LEU A 102 -1.47 19.07 8.82
N PRO A 103 -1.44 18.78 10.12
CA PRO A 103 -1.96 19.67 11.15
C PRO A 103 -1.27 21.03 11.07
N GLY A 104 -2.01 22.11 11.37
CA GLY A 104 -1.49 23.49 11.32
C GLY A 104 -1.84 24.26 10.05
N GLY A 105 -2.66 23.68 9.17
CA GLY A 105 -3.29 24.37 8.05
C GLY A 105 -2.42 24.60 6.82
N ARG A 106 -2.85 25.56 5.98
CA ARG A 106 -2.28 25.76 4.63
C ARG A 106 -0.80 26.16 4.64
N LEU A 107 -0.38 26.99 5.61
CA LEU A 107 1.01 27.43 5.70
C LEU A 107 1.95 26.28 6.04
N VAL A 108 1.58 25.43 7.00
CA VAL A 108 2.37 24.23 7.36
C VAL A 108 2.47 23.27 6.17
N ASN A 109 1.36 23.05 5.46
CA ASN A 109 1.36 22.23 4.25
C ASN A 109 2.27 22.81 3.16
N ALA A 110 2.26 24.11 2.94
CA ALA A 110 3.13 24.77 1.95
C ALA A 110 4.63 24.62 2.29
N LEU A 111 4.98 24.73 3.58
CA LEU A 111 6.37 24.66 4.03
C LEU A 111 6.91 23.22 4.12
N PHE A 112 6.11 22.29 4.59
CA PHE A 112 6.57 20.94 4.96
C PHE A 112 5.97 19.80 4.14
N GLY A 113 4.89 20.05 3.38
CA GLY A 113 4.19 19.01 2.62
C GLY A 113 5.10 18.24 1.67
N SER A 114 5.99 18.93 0.93
CA SER A 114 6.93 18.27 0.02
C SER A 114 7.93 17.38 0.76
N ALA A 115 8.46 17.84 1.89
CA ALA A 115 9.39 17.03 2.70
C ALA A 115 8.72 15.77 3.23
N VAL A 116 7.48 15.88 3.70
CA VAL A 116 6.68 14.70 4.13
C VAL A 116 6.42 13.77 2.96
N ALA A 117 6.01 14.28 1.79
CA ALA A 117 5.81 13.45 0.60
C ALA A 117 7.07 12.68 0.22
N TRP A 118 8.24 13.34 0.22
CA TRP A 118 9.53 12.68 -0.03
C TRP A 118 9.87 11.61 1.00
N SER A 119 9.54 11.82 2.27
CA SER A 119 9.78 10.85 3.35
C SER A 119 8.96 9.55 3.19
N LEU A 120 7.84 9.60 2.48
CA LEU A 120 6.99 8.43 2.20
C LEU A 120 7.52 7.55 1.06
N VAL A 121 8.36 8.09 0.17
CA VAL A 121 8.85 7.38 -1.02
C VAL A 121 9.55 6.05 -0.68
N PRO A 122 10.46 5.96 0.30
CA PRO A 122 11.09 4.68 0.66
C PRO A 122 10.09 3.61 1.10
N MET A 123 9.04 4.01 1.85
CA MET A 123 7.98 3.11 2.29
C MET A 123 7.23 2.51 1.09
N PHE A 124 6.80 3.33 0.14
CA PHE A 124 6.10 2.85 -1.05
C PHE A 124 7.00 2.01 -1.97
N ARG A 125 8.28 2.36 -2.09
CA ARG A 125 9.26 1.50 -2.79
C ARG A 125 9.38 0.13 -2.15
N HIS A 126 9.41 0.07 -0.81
CA HIS A 126 9.41 -1.20 -0.08
C HIS A 126 8.13 -2.01 -0.35
N ARG A 127 6.95 -1.38 -0.24
CA ARG A 127 5.65 -2.03 -0.52
C ARG A 127 5.60 -2.62 -1.93
N HIS A 128 5.98 -1.85 -2.94
CA HIS A 128 6.02 -2.35 -4.32
C HIS A 128 7.01 -3.49 -4.51
N ARG A 129 8.16 -3.45 -3.84
CA ARG A 129 9.13 -4.57 -3.87
C ARG A 129 8.54 -5.81 -3.21
N ALA A 130 7.93 -5.68 -2.03
CA ALA A 130 7.28 -6.78 -1.33
C ALA A 130 6.15 -7.42 -2.17
N THR A 131 5.34 -6.59 -2.84
CA THR A 131 4.31 -7.08 -3.77
C THR A 131 4.92 -7.88 -4.91
N ARG A 132 5.97 -7.37 -5.56
CA ARG A 132 6.66 -8.13 -6.61
C ARG A 132 7.18 -9.46 -6.09
N THR A 133 7.91 -9.46 -4.99
CA THR A 133 8.45 -10.70 -4.38
C THR A 133 7.36 -11.72 -4.05
N ALA A 134 6.17 -11.25 -3.64
CA ALA A 134 5.06 -12.14 -3.28
C ALA A 134 4.28 -12.67 -4.49
N CYS A 135 4.24 -11.90 -5.58
CA CYS A 135 3.35 -12.20 -6.72
C CYS A 135 4.08 -12.70 -7.96
N GLU A 136 5.34 -12.30 -8.17
CA GLU A 136 6.11 -12.74 -9.34
C GLU A 136 6.64 -14.16 -9.11
N GLU A 137 6.59 -14.98 -10.13
CA GLU A 137 7.21 -16.29 -10.07
C GLU A 137 8.74 -16.14 -10.15
N PRO A 138 9.52 -17.03 -9.48
CA PRO A 138 10.96 -17.03 -9.64
C PRO A 138 11.31 -17.16 -11.13
N ARG A 139 12.07 -16.20 -11.65
CA ARG A 139 12.54 -16.26 -13.04
C ARG A 139 13.34 -17.54 -13.22
N ALA A 140 12.86 -18.45 -14.06
CA ALA A 140 13.61 -19.66 -14.41
C ALA A 140 15.02 -19.26 -14.90
N PRO A 141 16.10 -19.93 -14.46
CA PRO A 141 17.44 -19.64 -14.94
C PRO A 141 17.45 -19.80 -16.47
N ALA A 142 18.05 -18.83 -17.16
CA ALA A 142 18.22 -18.88 -18.61
C ALA A 142 18.92 -20.23 -18.93
N ARG A 143 18.31 -21.06 -19.78
CA ARG A 143 18.96 -22.28 -20.28
C ARG A 143 20.24 -21.85 -20.98
N PRO A 144 21.41 -22.39 -20.60
CA PRO A 144 22.61 -22.13 -21.37
C PRO A 144 22.36 -22.62 -22.80
N GLY A 145 22.59 -21.74 -23.76
CA GLY A 145 22.43 -22.05 -25.17
C GLY A 145 23.31 -23.27 -25.51
N THR A 146 22.68 -24.32 -26.06
CA THR A 146 23.39 -25.40 -26.72
C THR A 146 23.95 -24.82 -28.00
N SER A 147 25.24 -24.66 -28.01
CA SER A 147 26.04 -24.41 -29.23
C SER A 147 26.09 -25.68 -30.08
#